data_0038a757eb70c1df1140506e6db461a4
#
_entry.id   0038a757eb70c1df1140506e6db461a4
#
_cell.length_a   1.000
_cell.length_b   1.000
_cell.length_c   1.000
_cell.angle_alpha   90.00
_cell.angle_beta   90.00
_cell.angle_gamma   90.00
#
_symmetry.space_group_name_H-M   'P 1'
#
loop_
_entity.id
_entity.type
_entity.pdbx_description
1 polymer ?
#
loop_
_entity_poly.entity_id
_entity_poly.type
_entity_poly.pdbx_seq_one_letter_code
_entity_poly.pdbx_strand_id
1 'polypeptide(L)'
;MRYYFLIMIWLVAGAGCASSARNTPNLPVALPVDANSSGEAAFDEFEEEFSQRQVTVPDPIEPWNRAMFVINDRFYFWVAKPVIQTYEKIVPRPARIGIGNFFENLTTPARFVNCLFQGKGPEADRELRRFGINTTAGVLGFGDPARDRWHLAPAKEDLGQTLAVHGFDDGCYLVWPILGPSTLRDSVGMVGDAFLNPVRYVKPLETSIGISVVDATNKGSFHIGEYEAFKSAAVDPYVAMREAYIQYRSKQIKE
;
A
#
# COMPACT_ATOMS: atom_id res chain seq x y z
N MET A 1 -17.08 -22.54 13.41
CA MET A 1 -16.23 -21.55 12.75
C MET A 1 -15.71 -20.40 13.64
N ARG A 2 -16.18 -20.23 14.89
CA ARG A 2 -15.73 -19.15 15.80
C ARG A 2 -14.39 -19.42 16.51
N TYR A 3 -13.95 -20.66 16.58
CA TYR A 3 -12.77 -21.05 17.38
C TYR A 3 -11.46 -21.11 16.59
N TYR A 4 -11.50 -21.23 15.26
CA TYR A 4 -10.29 -21.25 14.43
C TYR A 4 -9.63 -19.85 14.27
N PHE A 5 -10.39 -18.78 14.49
CA PHE A 5 -9.89 -17.41 14.40
C PHE A 5 -9.02 -17.01 15.61
N LEU A 6 -9.31 -17.55 16.78
CA LEU A 6 -8.54 -17.26 18.01
C LEU A 6 -7.22 -18.05 18.08
N ILE A 7 -7.12 -19.20 17.43
CA ILE A 7 -5.89 -20.00 17.40
C ILE A 7 -4.82 -19.35 16.50
N MET A 8 -5.23 -18.65 15.45
CA MET A 8 -4.29 -17.97 14.56
C MET A 8 -3.64 -16.73 15.22
N ILE A 9 -4.34 -16.04 16.11
CA ILE A 9 -3.81 -14.89 16.86
C ILE A 9 -2.76 -15.32 17.90
N TRP A 10 -2.89 -16.52 18.48
CA TRP A 10 -1.95 -17.03 19.50
C TRP A 10 -0.61 -17.52 18.93
N LEU A 11 -0.58 -17.95 17.68
CA LEU A 11 0.66 -18.38 17.01
C LEU A 11 1.60 -17.24 16.59
N VAL A 12 1.07 -16.01 16.48
CA VAL A 12 1.87 -14.83 16.11
C VAL A 12 2.54 -14.16 17.33
N ALA A 13 2.04 -14.42 18.55
CA ALA A 13 2.55 -13.81 19.77
C ALA A 13 3.84 -14.46 20.33
N GLY A 14 4.32 -15.56 19.73
CA GLY A 14 5.44 -16.36 20.24
C GLY A 14 6.82 -16.10 19.63
N ALA A 15 6.94 -15.25 18.61
CA ALA A 15 8.23 -14.92 18.01
C ALA A 15 8.83 -13.68 18.72
N GLY A 16 9.54 -13.95 19.83
CA GLY A 16 10.18 -12.94 20.66
C GLY A 16 11.28 -12.17 19.91
N CYS A 17 11.26 -10.87 20.07
CA CYS A 17 12.20 -9.88 19.57
C CYS A 17 13.59 -10.09 20.13
N ALA A 18 14.59 -10.24 19.26
CA ALA A 18 15.97 -9.92 19.56
C ALA A 18 16.20 -8.45 19.18
N SER A 19 16.36 -7.58 20.19
CA SER A 19 16.66 -6.16 20.01
C SER A 19 18.06 -5.99 19.44
N SER A 20 18.17 -5.45 18.23
CA SER A 20 19.44 -4.96 17.68
C SER A 20 19.59 -3.47 18.01
N ALA A 21 20.73 -3.12 18.57
CA ALA A 21 21.06 -1.77 19.03
C ALA A 21 21.05 -0.77 17.87
N ARG A 22 20.43 0.39 18.10
CA ARG A 22 20.48 1.54 17.20
C ARG A 22 21.89 2.11 17.13
N ASN A 23 22.51 2.02 15.96
CA ASN A 23 23.63 2.88 15.62
C ASN A 23 23.09 4.18 14.99
N THR A 24 23.31 5.28 15.66
CA THR A 24 23.10 6.62 15.10
C THR A 24 24.19 6.89 14.06
N PRO A 25 23.86 7.33 12.83
CA PRO A 25 24.90 7.70 11.87
C PRO A 25 25.49 9.06 12.23
N ASN A 26 26.79 9.09 12.52
CA ASN A 26 27.58 10.31 12.52
C ASN A 26 27.70 10.81 11.07
N LEU A 27 27.34 12.05 10.83
CA LEU A 27 27.59 12.77 9.58
C LEU A 27 29.11 12.92 9.37
N PRO A 28 29.68 12.50 8.24
CA PRO A 28 31.07 12.78 7.94
C PRO A 28 31.25 14.21 7.47
N VAL A 29 32.21 14.86 8.10
CA VAL A 29 32.77 16.17 7.70
C VAL A 29 33.42 15.98 6.33
N ALA A 30 33.10 16.89 5.40
CA ALA A 30 33.66 16.91 4.06
C ALA A 30 35.18 17.09 4.12
N LEU A 31 35.93 16.12 3.57
CA LEU A 31 37.34 16.24 3.26
C LEU A 31 37.53 16.70 1.80
N PRO A 32 38.60 17.44 1.47
CA PRO A 32 38.82 17.96 0.12
C PRO A 32 39.12 16.82 -0.86
N VAL A 33 38.44 16.83 -1.98
CA VAL A 33 38.58 15.86 -3.07
C VAL A 33 39.84 16.20 -3.87
N ASP A 34 40.85 15.33 -3.83
CA ASP A 34 41.98 15.36 -4.75
C ASP A 34 41.51 14.86 -6.14
N ALA A 35 41.71 15.71 -7.15
CA ALA A 35 41.15 15.57 -8.50
C ALA A 35 41.82 14.50 -9.39
N ASN A 36 42.43 13.45 -8.85
CA ASN A 36 43.17 12.46 -9.65
C ASN A 36 42.98 10.98 -9.29
N SER A 37 41.97 10.62 -8.54
CA SER A 37 41.55 9.22 -8.33
C SER A 37 40.24 8.95 -9.07
N SER A 38 40.43 8.61 -10.35
CA SER A 38 39.60 7.75 -11.21
C SER A 38 38.12 7.54 -10.82
N GLY A 39 37.28 7.68 -11.80
CA GLY A 39 35.85 7.46 -11.75
C GLY A 39 35.35 6.10 -11.17
N GLU A 40 36.25 5.14 -10.96
CA GLU A 40 35.97 3.86 -10.29
C GLU A 40 35.68 4.05 -8.80
N ALA A 41 36.48 4.82 -8.07
CA ALA A 41 36.22 5.05 -6.64
C ALA A 41 34.94 5.87 -6.39
N ALA A 42 34.61 6.81 -7.28
CA ALA A 42 33.35 7.55 -7.20
C ALA A 42 32.12 6.68 -7.60
N PHE A 43 32.34 5.67 -8.46
CA PHE A 43 31.32 4.70 -8.83
C PHE A 43 31.07 3.70 -7.69
N ASP A 44 32.15 3.21 -7.05
CA ASP A 44 32.07 2.31 -5.90
C ASP A 44 31.42 3.00 -4.69
N GLU A 45 31.77 4.28 -4.44
CA GLU A 45 31.14 5.07 -3.36
C GLU A 45 29.64 5.35 -3.67
N PHE A 46 29.30 5.56 -4.93
CA PHE A 46 27.90 5.71 -5.36
C PHE A 46 27.13 4.38 -5.28
N GLU A 47 27.75 3.25 -5.65
CA GLU A 47 27.14 1.92 -5.49
C GLU A 47 26.99 1.55 -4.02
N GLU A 48 27.96 1.85 -3.16
CA GLU A 48 27.85 1.65 -1.71
C GLU A 48 26.75 2.54 -1.11
N GLU A 49 26.66 3.81 -1.47
CA GLU A 49 25.59 4.73 -1.01
C GLU A 49 24.22 4.28 -1.51
N PHE A 50 24.13 3.76 -2.74
CA PHE A 50 22.91 3.22 -3.31
C PHE A 50 22.49 1.91 -2.63
N SER A 51 23.45 1.04 -2.34
CA SER A 51 23.21 -0.23 -1.63
C SER A 51 22.85 -0.02 -0.16
N GLN A 52 23.41 0.99 0.51
CA GLN A 52 23.07 1.33 1.90
C GLN A 52 21.69 1.99 2.03
N ARG A 53 21.12 2.52 0.96
CA ARG A 53 19.75 3.09 0.95
C ARG A 53 18.64 2.06 0.71
N GLN A 54 18.99 0.83 0.35
CA GLN A 54 17.95 -0.20 0.14
C GLN A 54 17.48 -0.73 1.50
N VAL A 55 16.25 -0.36 1.86
CA VAL A 55 15.52 -1.02 2.95
C VAL A 55 15.25 -2.45 2.49
N THR A 56 16.05 -3.40 3.00
CA THR A 56 15.86 -4.82 2.66
C THR A 56 14.94 -5.47 3.68
N VAL A 57 13.78 -5.95 3.22
CA VAL A 57 12.88 -6.78 4.04
C VAL A 57 13.18 -8.24 3.75
N PRO A 58 13.38 -9.09 4.79
CA PRO A 58 13.65 -10.51 4.61
C PRO A 58 12.54 -11.21 3.83
N ASP A 59 12.91 -12.13 2.95
CA ASP A 59 11.99 -12.96 2.17
C ASP A 59 12.27 -14.45 2.41
N PRO A 60 12.00 -14.97 3.62
CA PRO A 60 12.32 -16.36 3.98
C PRO A 60 11.44 -17.38 3.25
N ILE A 61 10.32 -16.95 2.67
CA ILE A 61 9.36 -17.78 1.93
C ILE A 61 9.34 -17.41 0.43
N GLU A 62 10.47 -16.98 -0.12
CA GLU A 62 10.59 -16.59 -1.53
C GLU A 62 9.99 -17.60 -2.52
N PRO A 63 10.16 -18.95 -2.38
CA PRO A 63 9.54 -19.89 -3.30
C PRO A 63 8.01 -19.80 -3.31
N TRP A 64 7.39 -19.60 -2.16
CA TRP A 64 5.95 -19.36 -2.04
C TRP A 64 5.56 -18.03 -2.68
N ASN A 65 6.26 -16.97 -2.36
CA ASN A 65 5.99 -15.63 -2.87
C ASN A 65 6.12 -15.57 -4.41
N ARG A 66 7.12 -16.23 -4.99
CA ARG A 66 7.26 -16.37 -6.46
C ARG A 66 6.10 -17.16 -7.07
N ALA A 67 5.66 -18.24 -6.42
CA ALA A 67 4.49 -18.99 -6.89
C ALA A 67 3.22 -18.13 -6.90
N MET A 68 2.99 -17.37 -5.82
CA MET A 68 1.85 -16.44 -5.72
C MET A 68 1.96 -15.29 -6.72
N PHE A 69 3.16 -14.77 -6.96
CA PHE A 69 3.39 -13.77 -8.01
C PHE A 69 2.99 -14.31 -9.40
N VAL A 70 3.38 -15.54 -9.75
CA VAL A 70 2.98 -16.17 -11.02
C VAL A 70 1.47 -16.38 -11.10
N ILE A 71 0.82 -16.78 -10.00
CA ILE A 71 -0.65 -16.91 -9.95
C ILE A 71 -1.32 -15.55 -10.17
N ASN A 72 -0.85 -14.51 -9.50
CA ASN A 72 -1.37 -13.15 -9.62
C ASN A 72 -1.16 -12.59 -11.04
N ASP A 73 0.01 -12.84 -11.63
CA ASP A 73 0.33 -12.46 -13.01
C ASP A 73 -0.66 -13.09 -14.00
N ARG A 74 -0.89 -14.40 -13.89
CA ARG A 74 -1.86 -15.10 -14.74
C ARG A 74 -3.29 -14.64 -14.51
N PHE A 75 -3.67 -14.44 -13.23
CA PHE A 75 -4.97 -13.90 -12.88
C PHE A 75 -5.18 -12.51 -13.51
N TYR A 76 -4.15 -11.65 -13.44
CA TYR A 76 -4.22 -10.33 -14.08
C TYR A 76 -4.49 -10.46 -15.59
N PHE A 77 -3.69 -11.22 -16.33
CA PHE A 77 -3.83 -11.30 -17.78
C PHE A 77 -5.10 -12.04 -18.24
N TRP A 78 -5.52 -13.07 -17.53
CA TRP A 78 -6.63 -13.93 -17.97
C TRP A 78 -7.99 -13.50 -17.44
N VAL A 79 -8.02 -12.82 -16.30
CA VAL A 79 -9.28 -12.46 -15.63
C VAL A 79 -9.39 -10.94 -15.44
N ALA A 80 -8.48 -10.32 -14.69
CA ALA A 80 -8.63 -8.93 -14.28
C ALA A 80 -8.59 -7.99 -15.50
N LYS A 81 -7.58 -8.10 -16.36
CA LYS A 81 -7.40 -7.23 -17.53
C LYS A 81 -8.59 -7.26 -18.50
N PRO A 82 -9.12 -8.43 -18.96
CA PRO A 82 -10.31 -8.46 -19.82
C PRO A 82 -11.55 -7.85 -19.16
N VAL A 83 -11.76 -8.10 -17.85
CA VAL A 83 -12.87 -7.50 -17.09
C VAL A 83 -12.72 -5.99 -17.04
N ILE A 84 -11.54 -5.48 -16.68
CA ILE A 84 -11.25 -4.05 -16.59
C ILE A 84 -11.42 -3.37 -17.96
N GLN A 85 -10.92 -3.97 -19.03
CA GLN A 85 -11.07 -3.43 -20.39
C GLN A 85 -12.53 -3.36 -20.83
N THR A 86 -13.33 -4.38 -20.48
CA THR A 86 -14.76 -4.38 -20.76
C THR A 86 -15.50 -3.31 -19.97
N TYR A 87 -15.18 -3.20 -18.68
CA TYR A 87 -15.72 -2.15 -17.81
C TYR A 87 -15.41 -0.75 -18.33
N GLU A 88 -14.17 -0.51 -18.77
CA GLU A 88 -13.73 0.78 -19.31
C GLU A 88 -14.49 1.19 -20.58
N LYS A 89 -14.83 0.22 -21.43
CA LYS A 89 -15.64 0.46 -22.64
C LYS A 89 -17.09 0.79 -22.34
N ILE A 90 -17.65 0.24 -21.27
CA ILE A 90 -19.08 0.40 -20.91
C ILE A 90 -19.30 1.63 -20.03
N VAL A 91 -18.38 1.87 -19.06
CA VAL A 91 -18.55 2.93 -18.07
C VAL A 91 -17.70 4.14 -18.46
N PRO A 92 -18.33 5.28 -18.80
CA PRO A 92 -17.58 6.47 -19.21
C PRO A 92 -16.73 7.04 -18.07
N ARG A 93 -15.61 7.67 -18.43
CA ARG A 93 -14.62 8.17 -17.49
C ARG A 93 -15.18 9.03 -16.35
N PRO A 94 -16.12 9.96 -16.56
CA PRO A 94 -16.69 10.74 -15.46
C PRO A 94 -17.41 9.88 -14.41
N ALA A 95 -18.14 8.83 -14.85
CA ALA A 95 -18.79 7.90 -13.96
C ALA A 95 -17.78 7.08 -13.15
N ARG A 96 -16.68 6.62 -13.80
CA ARG A 96 -15.59 5.92 -13.13
C ARG A 96 -14.92 6.79 -12.06
N ILE A 97 -14.69 8.08 -12.34
CA ILE A 97 -14.18 9.04 -11.36
C ILE A 97 -15.14 9.16 -10.17
N GLY A 98 -16.44 9.32 -10.42
CA GLY A 98 -17.45 9.41 -9.36
C GLY A 98 -17.51 8.14 -8.49
N ILE A 99 -17.46 6.97 -9.10
CA ILE A 99 -17.39 5.68 -8.37
C ILE A 99 -16.11 5.61 -7.52
N GLY A 100 -14.96 6.01 -8.07
CA GLY A 100 -13.71 6.06 -7.32
C GLY A 100 -13.78 6.99 -6.11
N ASN A 101 -14.31 8.20 -6.29
CA ASN A 101 -14.51 9.17 -5.21
C ASN A 101 -15.45 8.63 -4.11
N PHE A 102 -16.53 7.94 -4.50
CA PHE A 102 -17.44 7.31 -3.56
C PHE A 102 -16.72 6.26 -2.69
N PHE A 103 -15.95 5.36 -3.29
CA PHE A 103 -15.17 4.37 -2.53
C PHE A 103 -14.07 5.02 -1.69
N GLU A 104 -13.42 6.07 -2.17
CA GLU A 104 -12.45 6.85 -1.39
C GLU A 104 -13.12 7.50 -0.17
N ASN A 105 -14.33 8.02 -0.32
CA ASN A 105 -15.11 8.58 0.78
C ASN A 105 -15.52 7.51 1.81
N LEU A 106 -15.85 6.29 1.37
CA LEU A 106 -16.16 5.16 2.26
C LEU A 106 -14.96 4.70 3.12
N THR A 107 -13.74 4.89 2.66
CA THR A 107 -12.53 4.53 3.43
C THR A 107 -12.06 5.64 4.38
N THR A 108 -12.67 6.82 4.35
CA THR A 108 -12.32 7.94 5.24
C THR A 108 -12.33 7.58 6.73
N PRO A 109 -13.30 6.80 7.28
CA PRO A 109 -13.27 6.42 8.68
C PRO A 109 -12.00 5.68 9.09
N ALA A 110 -11.49 4.78 8.25
CA ALA A 110 -10.24 4.07 8.51
C ALA A 110 -9.04 5.03 8.51
N ARG A 111 -8.93 5.92 7.51
CA ARG A 111 -7.86 6.92 7.45
C ARG A 111 -7.90 7.87 8.63
N PHE A 112 -9.09 8.35 9.00
CA PHE A 112 -9.27 9.23 10.17
C PHE A 112 -8.76 8.58 11.46
N VAL A 113 -9.15 7.34 11.72
CA VAL A 113 -8.72 6.59 12.92
C VAL A 113 -7.21 6.38 12.90
N ASN A 114 -6.63 6.03 11.77
CA ASN A 114 -5.18 5.85 11.62
C ASN A 114 -4.41 7.16 11.82
N CYS A 115 -4.89 8.29 11.30
CA CYS A 115 -4.32 9.60 11.59
C CYS A 115 -4.30 9.90 13.08
N LEU A 116 -5.39 9.61 13.81
CA LEU A 116 -5.45 9.80 15.27
C LEU A 116 -4.44 8.92 15.99
N PHE A 117 -4.33 7.65 15.63
CA PHE A 117 -3.39 6.72 16.26
C PHE A 117 -1.93 7.07 15.98
N GLN A 118 -1.65 7.73 14.86
CA GLN A 118 -0.32 8.23 14.53
C GLN A 118 -0.02 9.61 15.16
N GLY A 119 -0.98 10.23 15.85
CA GLY A 119 -0.82 11.58 16.40
C GLY A 119 -0.86 12.69 15.35
N LYS A 120 -1.26 12.39 14.11
CA LYS A 120 -1.40 13.33 13.00
C LYS A 120 -2.74 14.07 13.08
N GLY A 121 -2.89 14.95 14.10
CA GLY A 121 -4.12 15.70 14.36
C GLY A 121 -4.62 16.56 13.20
N PRO A 122 -3.76 17.34 12.53
CA PRO A 122 -4.15 18.13 11.34
C PRO A 122 -4.68 17.29 10.20
N GLU A 123 -4.09 16.10 9.96
CA GLU A 123 -4.53 15.13 8.94
C GLU A 123 -5.89 14.54 9.31
N ALA A 124 -6.10 14.19 10.59
CA ALA A 124 -7.38 13.68 11.07
C ALA A 124 -8.50 14.72 10.90
N ASP A 125 -8.27 15.99 11.28
CA ASP A 125 -9.23 17.08 11.05
C ASP A 125 -9.53 17.26 9.55
N ARG A 126 -8.51 17.19 8.70
CA ARG A 126 -8.66 17.25 7.24
C ARG A 126 -9.53 16.11 6.71
N GLU A 127 -9.31 14.87 7.14
CA GLU A 127 -10.14 13.72 6.73
C GLU A 127 -11.60 13.88 7.20
N LEU A 128 -11.83 14.35 8.41
CA LEU A 128 -13.19 14.59 8.92
C LEU A 128 -13.92 15.66 8.09
N ARG A 129 -13.25 16.76 7.77
CA ARG A 129 -13.80 17.81 6.89
C ARG A 129 -14.08 17.28 5.49
N ARG A 130 -13.15 16.51 4.91
CA ARG A 130 -13.35 15.88 3.60
C ARG A 130 -14.59 15.00 3.59
N PHE A 131 -14.73 14.14 4.60
CA PHE A 131 -15.90 13.27 4.74
C PHE A 131 -17.21 14.06 4.79
N GLY A 132 -17.29 15.10 5.63
CA GLY A 132 -18.45 15.96 5.75
C GLY A 132 -18.81 16.67 4.43
N ILE A 133 -17.80 17.29 3.79
CA ILE A 133 -17.99 18.03 2.53
C ILE A 133 -18.39 17.08 1.39
N ASN A 134 -17.68 15.97 1.22
CA ASN A 134 -17.93 15.04 0.13
C ASN A 134 -19.23 14.27 0.29
N THR A 135 -19.60 13.93 1.52
CA THR A 135 -20.89 13.27 1.78
C THR A 135 -22.08 14.20 1.52
N THR A 136 -21.97 15.49 1.86
CA THR A 136 -23.06 16.46 1.69
C THR A 136 -23.04 17.13 0.31
N ALA A 137 -22.03 17.97 0.05
CA ALA A 137 -21.91 18.72 -1.21
C ALA A 137 -21.45 17.85 -2.38
N GLY A 138 -20.77 16.73 -2.12
CA GLY A 138 -20.31 15.75 -3.11
C GLY A 138 -21.31 14.63 -3.41
N VAL A 139 -22.55 14.72 -2.91
CA VAL A 139 -23.61 13.72 -3.12
C VAL A 139 -23.12 12.32 -2.73
N LEU A 140 -23.01 12.07 -1.41
CA LEU A 140 -22.52 10.82 -0.82
C LEU A 140 -21.08 10.44 -1.22
N GLY A 141 -20.30 11.40 -1.70
CA GLY A 141 -18.92 11.17 -2.10
C GLY A 141 -18.71 10.87 -3.58
N PHE A 142 -19.74 10.89 -4.43
CA PHE A 142 -19.55 10.76 -5.89
C PHE A 142 -18.79 11.95 -6.49
N GLY A 143 -18.91 13.14 -5.90
CA GLY A 143 -18.03 14.27 -6.17
C GLY A 143 -16.95 14.41 -5.11
N ASP A 144 -15.84 15.09 -5.44
CA ASP A 144 -14.79 15.47 -4.46
C ASP A 144 -14.65 16.99 -4.36
N PRO A 145 -15.72 17.73 -3.97
CA PRO A 145 -15.62 19.17 -3.78
C PRO A 145 -14.57 19.55 -2.73
N ALA A 146 -14.29 18.69 -1.75
CA ALA A 146 -13.23 18.92 -0.77
C ALA A 146 -11.87 19.13 -1.43
N ARG A 147 -11.54 18.34 -2.46
CA ARG A 147 -10.32 18.52 -3.26
C ARG A 147 -10.44 19.70 -4.21
N ASP A 148 -11.53 19.74 -4.98
CA ASP A 148 -11.67 20.64 -6.13
C ASP A 148 -11.84 22.13 -5.72
N ARG A 149 -12.55 22.40 -4.61
CA ARG A 149 -12.84 23.75 -4.15
C ARG A 149 -12.03 24.19 -2.93
N TRP A 150 -11.73 23.27 -2.01
CA TRP A 150 -11.03 23.60 -0.76
C TRP A 150 -9.59 23.09 -0.72
N HIS A 151 -9.10 22.44 -1.79
CA HIS A 151 -7.73 21.93 -1.92
C HIS A 151 -7.32 21.00 -0.76
N LEU A 152 -8.28 20.30 -0.16
CA LEU A 152 -8.06 19.32 0.89
C LEU A 152 -7.69 17.98 0.26
N ALA A 153 -6.41 17.65 0.19
CA ALA A 153 -5.95 16.35 -0.28
C ALA A 153 -6.23 15.25 0.77
N PRO A 154 -6.56 14.00 0.37
CA PRO A 154 -6.73 12.91 1.32
C PRO A 154 -5.42 12.54 2.01
N ALA A 155 -5.48 12.19 3.29
CA ALA A 155 -4.41 11.51 3.97
C ALA A 155 -4.45 10.02 3.61
N LYS A 156 -3.32 9.46 3.13
CA LYS A 156 -3.26 8.04 2.72
C LYS A 156 -2.74 7.17 3.85
N GLU A 157 -3.35 7.29 5.03
CA GLU A 157 -2.93 6.58 6.22
C GLU A 157 -3.68 5.25 6.36
N ASP A 158 -2.94 4.22 6.77
CA ASP A 158 -3.46 2.89 7.05
C ASP A 158 -2.88 2.31 8.36
N LEU A 159 -3.43 1.20 8.82
CA LEU A 159 -2.99 0.59 10.07
C LEU A 159 -1.58 0.00 9.97
N GLY A 160 -1.12 -0.41 8.78
CA GLY A 160 0.27 -0.84 8.59
C GLY A 160 1.26 0.29 8.87
N GLN A 161 0.97 1.51 8.39
CA GLN A 161 1.74 2.72 8.72
C GLN A 161 1.64 3.06 10.21
N THR A 162 0.45 2.96 10.78
CA THR A 162 0.22 3.19 12.22
C THR A 162 1.09 2.25 13.05
N LEU A 163 1.12 0.96 12.72
CA LEU A 163 1.99 0.00 13.40
C LEU A 163 3.48 0.35 13.25
N ALA A 164 3.91 0.80 12.06
CA ALA A 164 5.28 1.23 11.84
C ALA A 164 5.68 2.43 12.70
N VAL A 165 4.83 3.45 12.80
CA VAL A 165 5.05 4.61 13.69
C VAL A 165 5.19 4.20 15.16
N HIS A 166 4.51 3.14 15.58
CA HIS A 166 4.63 2.58 16.93
C HIS A 166 5.80 1.60 17.09
N GLY A 167 6.68 1.48 16.09
CA GLY A 167 7.92 0.72 16.17
C GLY A 167 7.80 -0.77 15.80
N PHE A 168 6.71 -1.17 15.14
CA PHE A 168 6.60 -2.52 14.60
C PHE A 168 7.34 -2.60 13.25
N ASP A 169 8.28 -3.52 13.17
CA ASP A 169 9.03 -3.78 11.94
C ASP A 169 8.16 -4.44 10.86
N ASP A 170 8.63 -4.40 9.61
CA ASP A 170 7.96 -5.02 8.46
C ASP A 170 7.73 -6.53 8.64
N GLY A 171 8.61 -7.19 9.42
CA GLY A 171 8.66 -8.66 9.55
C GLY A 171 9.21 -9.29 8.28
N CYS A 172 8.44 -10.14 7.62
CA CYS A 172 8.83 -10.75 6.36
C CYS A 172 7.95 -10.27 5.20
N TYR A 173 8.52 -10.33 3.99
CA TYR A 173 7.79 -10.06 2.76
C TYR A 173 6.82 -11.20 2.44
N LEU A 174 5.62 -10.87 1.99
CA LEU A 174 4.53 -11.78 1.66
C LEU A 174 3.88 -11.38 0.35
N VAL A 175 3.56 -12.36 -0.49
CA VAL A 175 2.67 -12.14 -1.65
C VAL A 175 1.37 -12.89 -1.43
N TRP A 176 0.28 -12.13 -1.31
CA TRP A 176 -1.06 -12.70 -1.18
C TRP A 176 -1.65 -13.03 -2.55
N PRO A 177 -2.36 -14.16 -2.69
CA PRO A 177 -3.10 -14.45 -3.90
C PRO A 177 -4.15 -13.35 -4.14
N ILE A 178 -4.21 -12.82 -5.35
CA ILE A 178 -5.10 -11.75 -5.82
C ILE A 178 -4.81 -10.37 -5.21
N LEU A 179 -4.42 -10.29 -3.94
CA LEU A 179 -4.16 -9.02 -3.24
C LEU A 179 -2.77 -8.43 -3.55
N GLY A 180 -1.81 -9.28 -3.96
CA GLY A 180 -0.48 -8.84 -4.35
C GLY A 180 0.53 -8.72 -3.20
N PRO A 181 1.56 -7.85 -3.37
CA PRO A 181 2.65 -7.69 -2.42
C PRO A 181 2.20 -7.08 -1.09
N SER A 182 2.83 -7.52 -0.01
CA SER A 182 2.59 -7.09 1.36
C SER A 182 3.81 -7.40 2.23
N THR A 183 3.78 -6.95 3.49
CA THR A 183 4.64 -7.43 4.57
C THR A 183 3.78 -8.08 5.66
N LEU A 184 4.41 -8.73 6.64
CA LEU A 184 3.67 -9.29 7.78
C LEU A 184 2.92 -8.18 8.53
N ARG A 185 3.59 -7.06 8.83
CA ARG A 185 2.98 -5.88 9.46
C ARG A 185 1.81 -5.34 8.65
N ASP A 186 2.02 -5.11 7.35
CA ASP A 186 1.00 -4.53 6.48
C ASP A 186 -0.18 -5.48 6.28
N SER A 187 0.06 -6.81 6.33
CA SER A 187 -1.01 -7.82 6.31
C SER A 187 -1.89 -7.74 7.56
N VAL A 188 -1.29 -7.53 8.74
CA VAL A 188 -2.05 -7.27 9.98
C VAL A 188 -2.81 -5.96 9.88
N GLY A 189 -2.18 -4.91 9.34
CA GLY A 189 -2.79 -3.62 9.06
C GLY A 189 -4.02 -3.73 8.16
N MET A 190 -3.90 -4.45 7.05
CA MET A 190 -4.99 -4.69 6.11
C MET A 190 -6.20 -5.39 6.76
N VAL A 191 -5.95 -6.35 7.64
CA VAL A 191 -7.02 -7.02 8.40
C VAL A 191 -7.69 -6.04 9.36
N GLY A 192 -6.93 -5.21 10.07
CA GLY A 192 -7.47 -4.21 10.99
C GLY A 192 -8.29 -3.14 10.26
N ASP A 193 -7.79 -2.57 9.18
CA ASP A 193 -8.51 -1.58 8.38
C ASP A 193 -9.81 -2.15 7.78
N ALA A 194 -9.84 -3.45 7.50
CA ALA A 194 -11.05 -4.12 7.03
C ALA A 194 -12.20 -4.04 8.04
N PHE A 195 -11.94 -3.96 9.36
CA PHE A 195 -12.99 -3.76 10.37
C PHE A 195 -13.57 -2.34 10.36
N LEU A 196 -12.83 -1.37 9.85
CA LEU A 196 -13.30 0.02 9.71
C LEU A 196 -13.96 0.28 8.35
N ASN A 197 -13.92 -0.69 7.43
CA ASN A 197 -14.53 -0.55 6.11
C ASN A 197 -16.01 -0.95 6.14
N PRO A 198 -16.96 -0.01 5.88
CA PRO A 198 -18.39 -0.29 5.94
C PRO A 198 -18.85 -1.35 4.93
N VAL A 199 -18.15 -1.53 3.82
CA VAL A 199 -18.48 -2.55 2.81
C VAL A 199 -18.45 -3.96 3.40
N ARG A 200 -17.60 -4.22 4.40
CA ARG A 200 -17.49 -5.54 5.06
C ARG A 200 -18.75 -5.94 5.84
N TYR A 201 -19.59 -4.99 6.20
CA TYR A 201 -20.83 -5.23 6.96
C TYR A 201 -22.05 -5.43 6.07
N VAL A 202 -21.89 -5.28 4.75
CA VAL A 202 -22.98 -5.53 3.79
C VAL A 202 -23.26 -7.02 3.72
N LYS A 203 -24.53 -7.39 3.86
CA LYS A 203 -25.01 -8.77 3.77
C LYS A 203 -25.91 -8.92 2.53
N PRO A 204 -25.91 -10.05 1.86
CA PRO A 204 -25.07 -11.24 2.12
C PRO A 204 -23.61 -11.04 1.69
N LEU A 205 -22.72 -11.97 2.06
CA LEU A 205 -21.27 -11.88 1.80
C LEU A 205 -20.93 -11.68 0.32
N GLU A 206 -21.68 -12.32 -0.57
CA GLU A 206 -21.51 -12.22 -2.02
C GLU A 206 -21.68 -10.77 -2.50
N THR A 207 -22.61 -10.02 -1.89
CA THR A 207 -22.80 -8.60 -2.18
C THR A 207 -21.59 -7.77 -1.75
N SER A 208 -21.05 -8.00 -0.55
CA SER A 208 -19.86 -7.33 -0.07
C SER A 208 -18.64 -7.60 -0.98
N ILE A 209 -18.47 -8.86 -1.40
CA ILE A 209 -17.43 -9.24 -2.36
C ILE A 209 -17.66 -8.54 -3.71
N GLY A 210 -18.89 -8.57 -4.23
CA GLY A 210 -19.24 -7.91 -5.49
C GLY A 210 -18.91 -6.41 -5.47
N ILE A 211 -19.24 -5.71 -4.39
CA ILE A 211 -18.91 -4.28 -4.21
C ILE A 211 -17.37 -4.08 -4.22
N SER A 212 -16.63 -4.95 -3.53
CA SER A 212 -15.16 -4.88 -3.49
C SER A 212 -14.53 -5.15 -4.87
N VAL A 213 -15.10 -6.06 -5.65
CA VAL A 213 -14.68 -6.33 -7.03
C VAL A 213 -14.95 -5.14 -7.94
N VAL A 214 -16.10 -4.45 -7.77
CA VAL A 214 -16.38 -3.21 -8.51
C VAL A 214 -15.36 -2.13 -8.18
N ASP A 215 -15.03 -1.91 -6.90
CA ASP A 215 -14.00 -0.95 -6.48
C ASP A 215 -12.63 -1.30 -7.11
N ALA A 216 -12.19 -2.55 -7.00
CA ALA A 216 -10.92 -3.02 -7.57
C ALA A 216 -10.88 -2.85 -9.10
N THR A 217 -11.97 -3.22 -9.80
CA THR A 217 -12.10 -3.08 -11.25
C THR A 217 -12.06 -1.60 -11.66
N ASN A 218 -12.78 -0.75 -10.91
CA ASN A 218 -12.80 0.69 -11.18
C ASN A 218 -11.42 1.32 -10.99
N LYS A 219 -10.71 1.01 -9.90
CA LYS A 219 -9.32 1.45 -9.68
C LYS A 219 -8.39 0.96 -10.79
N GLY A 220 -8.44 -0.32 -11.11
CA GLY A 220 -7.64 -0.91 -12.19
C GLY A 220 -7.86 -0.26 -13.56
N SER A 221 -9.06 0.29 -13.81
CA SER A 221 -9.38 0.95 -15.09
C SER A 221 -8.63 2.26 -15.34
N PHE A 222 -7.97 2.82 -14.35
CA PHE A 222 -7.11 4.01 -14.48
C PHE A 222 -5.63 3.66 -14.65
N HIS A 223 -5.24 2.39 -14.45
CA HIS A 223 -3.86 1.91 -14.40
C HIS A 223 -3.58 0.79 -15.43
N ILE A 224 -4.44 0.67 -16.43
CA ILE A 224 -4.29 -0.38 -17.44
C ILE A 224 -3.03 -0.10 -18.28
N GLY A 225 -2.18 -1.12 -18.49
CA GLY A 225 -0.92 -1.00 -19.21
C GLY A 225 0.30 -0.67 -18.31
N GLU A 226 0.10 -0.12 -17.10
CA GLU A 226 1.22 0.19 -16.20
C GLU A 226 1.93 -1.08 -15.71
N TYR A 227 1.17 -2.13 -15.40
CA TYR A 227 1.73 -3.41 -14.98
C TYR A 227 2.54 -4.08 -16.09
N GLU A 228 2.04 -4.05 -17.32
CA GLU A 228 2.75 -4.61 -18.48
C GLU A 228 4.04 -3.83 -18.77
N ALA A 229 3.97 -2.51 -18.72
CA ALA A 229 5.15 -1.67 -18.90
C ALA A 229 6.20 -1.96 -17.82
N PHE A 230 5.78 -2.03 -16.56
CA PHE A 230 6.64 -2.40 -15.44
C PHE A 230 7.27 -3.77 -15.64
N LYS A 231 6.47 -4.79 -15.97
CA LYS A 231 6.94 -6.16 -16.18
C LYS A 231 7.93 -6.27 -17.33
N SER A 232 7.71 -5.52 -18.42
CA SER A 232 8.59 -5.53 -19.60
C SER A 232 9.92 -4.82 -19.35
N ALA A 233 9.99 -3.88 -18.44
CA ALA A 233 11.19 -3.14 -18.08
C ALA A 233 12.08 -3.89 -17.07
N ALA A 234 11.54 -4.84 -16.33
CA ALA A 234 12.24 -5.54 -15.27
C ALA A 234 12.96 -6.81 -15.78
N VAL A 235 14.21 -7.01 -15.35
CA VAL A 235 14.96 -8.27 -15.60
C VAL A 235 14.33 -9.43 -14.82
N ASP A 236 14.05 -9.23 -13.53
CA ASP A 236 13.26 -10.13 -12.70
C ASP A 236 12.04 -9.35 -12.17
N PRO A 237 10.83 -9.55 -12.76
CA PRO A 237 9.64 -8.82 -12.35
C PRO A 237 9.21 -9.07 -10.91
N TYR A 238 9.52 -10.24 -10.34
CA TYR A 238 9.23 -10.53 -8.94
C TYR A 238 10.09 -9.67 -8.01
N VAL A 239 11.40 -9.65 -8.23
CA VAL A 239 12.35 -8.86 -7.42
C VAL A 239 12.02 -7.38 -7.54
N ALA A 240 11.82 -6.89 -8.76
CA ALA A 240 11.47 -5.50 -9.01
C ALA A 240 10.16 -5.09 -8.28
N MET A 241 9.14 -5.97 -8.29
CA MET A 241 7.86 -5.72 -7.58
C MET A 241 8.06 -5.68 -6.06
N ARG A 242 8.87 -6.59 -5.50
CA ARG A 242 9.19 -6.62 -4.08
C ARG A 242 9.85 -5.31 -3.65
N GLU A 243 10.89 -4.92 -4.36
CA GLU A 243 11.66 -3.71 -4.04
C GLU A 243 10.84 -2.42 -4.22
N ALA A 244 10.07 -2.32 -5.31
CA ALA A 244 9.17 -1.20 -5.53
C ALA A 244 8.13 -1.08 -4.40
N TYR A 245 7.55 -2.20 -3.95
CA TYR A 245 6.62 -2.21 -2.83
C TYR A 245 7.28 -1.73 -1.53
N ILE A 246 8.46 -2.27 -1.18
CA ILE A 246 9.19 -1.92 0.05
C ILE A 246 9.57 -0.43 0.05
N GLN A 247 10.10 0.08 -1.06
CA GLN A 247 10.46 1.48 -1.20
C GLN A 247 9.23 2.40 -1.09
N TYR A 248 8.13 2.04 -1.74
CA TYR A 248 6.87 2.77 -1.67
C TYR A 248 6.35 2.84 -0.23
N ARG A 249 6.33 1.72 0.50
CA ARG A 249 5.89 1.66 1.90
C ARG A 249 6.82 2.46 2.83
N SER A 250 8.14 2.31 2.66
CA SER A 250 9.13 3.09 3.43
C SER A 250 8.95 4.60 3.25
N LYS A 251 8.60 5.04 2.03
CA LYS A 251 8.29 6.45 1.76
C LYS A 251 7.02 6.90 2.49
N GLN A 252 5.94 6.13 2.39
CA GLN A 252 4.66 6.45 3.05
C GLN A 252 4.78 6.56 4.57
N ILE A 253 5.61 5.73 5.21
CA ILE A 253 5.84 5.75 6.67
C ILE A 253 6.62 7.00 7.10
N LYS A 254 7.45 7.56 6.23
CA LYS A 254 8.27 8.75 6.52
C LYS A 254 7.53 10.07 6.29
N GLU A 255 6.47 10.08 5.54
CA GLU A 255 5.59 11.23 5.28
C GLU A 255 4.59 11.43 6.42
#